data_6da1d10d7ac23af8128b491ddddec9ca
#
_entry.id   6da1d10d7ac23af8128b491ddddec9ca
#
_cell.length_a   1.000
_cell.length_b   1.000
_cell.length_c   1.000
_cell.angle_alpha   90.00
_cell.angle_beta   90.00
_cell.angle_gamma   90.00
#
_symmetry.space_group_name_H-M   'P 1'
#
loop_
_entity.id
_entity.type
_entity.pdbx_description
1 polymer ?
#
loop_
_entity_poly.entity_id
_entity_poly.type
_entity_poly.pdbx_seq_one_letter_code
_entity_poly.pdbx_strand_id
1 'polypeptide(L)'
;MLSVRLKRLVPYDSMAVYLKQDNLLTPEFVSGDNFRLFSSLRIPLGEGLSGWVAQNSKPILNGNPSVEPGYLNDPTKYSTLRSALAVPLEGVSGVVAVLALYRTQQDAFSKDHLRILLAISSKLGFTIENALKYRLAEDSATTDYLTELPNARSLFLHLDREIARCKRSNLPLAVFVSDLNGFKQVNDRFGHFQGNKLLQAFAGALKDSCREYDYAARMGGDEFVVIAPGLDQVAAKEMAQRLETIIAKVGKEVCGEDLVSVSIGQAFYPVDGNNAEHLLAEADRRMYAVKNSYYANTAGRDTEARSARATS
;
A
#
# COMPACT_ATOMS: atom_id res chain seq x y z
N MET A 1 -7.58 -16.74 6.76
CA MET A 1 -8.37 -17.93 6.39
C MET A 1 -7.52 -19.20 6.19
N LEU A 2 -6.38 -19.15 5.50
CA LEU A 2 -5.49 -20.29 5.26
C LEU A 2 -4.89 -20.86 6.56
N SER A 3 -4.37 -20.00 7.45
CA SER A 3 -3.77 -20.39 8.73
C SER A 3 -4.70 -21.22 9.63
N VAL A 4 -5.98 -20.84 9.71
CA VAL A 4 -6.98 -21.55 10.52
C VAL A 4 -7.26 -22.95 9.97
N ARG A 5 -7.35 -23.09 8.65
CA ARG A 5 -7.56 -24.39 8.00
C ARG A 5 -6.33 -25.28 8.11
N LEU A 6 -5.16 -24.72 7.92
CA LEU A 6 -3.90 -25.44 8.05
C LEU A 6 -3.70 -25.97 9.49
N LYS A 7 -4.00 -25.17 10.50
CA LYS A 7 -3.87 -25.54 11.91
C LYS A 7 -4.73 -26.75 12.30
N ARG A 8 -5.85 -26.99 11.59
CA ARG A 8 -6.69 -28.19 11.79
C ARG A 8 -6.07 -29.45 11.20
N LEU A 9 -5.28 -29.33 10.13
CA LEU A 9 -4.65 -30.47 9.46
C LEU A 9 -3.27 -30.78 10.04
N VAL A 10 -2.51 -29.74 10.31
CA VAL A 10 -1.17 -29.83 10.91
C VAL A 10 -1.17 -28.87 12.13
N PRO A 11 -1.32 -29.41 13.35
CA PRO A 11 -1.30 -28.57 14.55
C PRO A 11 0.06 -27.88 14.75
N TYR A 12 0.05 -26.57 15.03
CA TYR A 12 1.24 -25.76 15.31
C TYR A 12 0.94 -24.67 16.34
N ASP A 13 1.97 -24.20 17.03
CA ASP A 13 1.88 -23.10 18.00
C ASP A 13 2.23 -21.76 17.30
N SER A 14 3.21 -21.79 16.40
CA SER A 14 3.58 -20.63 15.58
C SER A 14 3.83 -21.04 14.13
N MET A 15 3.59 -20.10 13.20
CA MET A 15 3.80 -20.30 11.78
C MET A 15 4.45 -19.05 11.18
N ALA A 16 5.40 -19.25 10.27
CA ALA A 16 5.98 -18.19 9.48
C ALA A 16 6.05 -18.57 8.00
N VAL A 17 5.82 -17.60 7.13
CA VAL A 17 6.11 -17.69 5.70
C VAL A 17 7.20 -16.66 5.41
N TYR A 18 8.34 -17.13 4.96
CA TYR A 18 9.49 -16.30 4.58
C TYR A 18 9.57 -16.22 3.07
N LEU A 19 9.54 -15.01 2.52
CA LEU A 19 9.79 -14.77 1.09
C LEU A 19 11.30 -14.76 0.82
N LYS A 20 11.71 -15.36 -0.28
CA LYS A 20 13.07 -15.27 -0.78
C LYS A 20 13.23 -14.00 -1.60
N GLN A 21 14.15 -13.14 -1.19
CA GLN A 21 14.56 -11.92 -1.90
C GLN A 21 16.08 -11.96 -2.03
N ASP A 22 16.56 -12.14 -3.26
CA ASP A 22 17.98 -12.32 -3.55
C ASP A 22 18.62 -13.43 -2.68
N ASN A 23 19.48 -13.07 -1.76
CA ASN A 23 20.21 -13.99 -0.88
C ASN A 23 19.66 -14.01 0.56
N LEU A 24 18.46 -13.47 0.79
CA LEU A 24 17.82 -13.36 2.09
C LEU A 24 16.40 -13.94 2.08
N LEU A 25 15.98 -14.45 3.23
CA LEU A 25 14.58 -14.73 3.55
C LEU A 25 14.06 -13.64 4.49
N THR A 26 12.93 -13.04 4.13
CA THR A 26 12.22 -12.03 4.92
C THR A 26 10.83 -12.52 5.30
N PRO A 27 10.36 -12.29 6.54
CA PRO A 27 9.03 -12.72 6.95
C PRO A 27 7.95 -11.88 6.27
N GLU A 28 7.07 -12.54 5.53
CA GLU A 28 5.87 -11.91 4.93
C GLU A 28 4.63 -12.16 5.80
N PHE A 29 4.55 -13.34 6.40
CA PHE A 29 3.44 -13.68 7.27
C PHE A 29 3.94 -14.44 8.49
N VAL A 30 3.49 -14.02 9.67
CA VAL A 30 3.78 -14.68 10.95
C VAL A 30 2.50 -14.76 11.75
N SER A 31 2.27 -15.92 12.41
CA SER A 31 1.10 -16.15 13.25
C SER A 31 1.47 -17.04 14.44
N GLY A 32 0.83 -16.82 15.59
CA GLY A 32 1.02 -17.58 16.83
C GLY A 32 1.69 -16.79 17.95
N ASP A 33 1.92 -17.45 19.09
CA ASP A 33 2.34 -16.80 20.34
C ASP A 33 3.75 -16.16 20.29
N ASN A 34 4.61 -16.65 19.39
CA ASN A 34 5.98 -16.15 19.20
C ASN A 34 6.12 -15.18 18.00
N PHE A 35 5.04 -14.52 17.63
CA PHE A 35 4.99 -13.59 16.50
C PHE A 35 6.17 -12.60 16.47
N ARG A 36 6.50 -11.96 17.61
CA ARG A 36 7.57 -10.95 17.67
C ARG A 36 8.96 -11.49 17.38
N LEU A 37 9.20 -12.78 17.63
CA LEU A 37 10.50 -13.41 17.35
C LEU A 37 10.75 -13.55 15.86
N PHE A 38 9.73 -13.86 15.08
CA PHE A 38 9.85 -14.17 13.66
C PHE A 38 9.67 -12.94 12.77
N SER A 39 8.91 -11.93 13.19
CA SER A 39 8.56 -10.77 12.38
C SER A 39 9.75 -9.87 12.01
N SER A 40 10.85 -9.95 12.73
CA SER A 40 12.06 -9.16 12.47
C SER A 40 13.23 -9.97 11.92
N LEU A 41 13.06 -11.28 11.68
CA LEU A 41 14.13 -12.12 11.20
C LEU A 41 14.49 -11.81 9.74
N ARG A 42 15.79 -11.73 9.49
CA ARG A 42 16.37 -11.73 8.15
C ARG A 42 17.35 -12.88 8.09
N ILE A 43 17.02 -13.90 7.32
CA ILE A 43 17.72 -15.19 7.33
C ILE A 43 18.49 -15.32 6.01
N PRO A 44 19.84 -15.32 6.03
CA PRO A 44 20.63 -15.58 4.84
C PRO A 44 20.36 -17.01 4.31
N LEU A 45 20.45 -17.18 2.98
CA LEU A 45 20.34 -18.50 2.38
C LEU A 45 21.45 -19.40 2.92
N GLY A 46 21.10 -20.63 3.28
CA GLY A 46 22.02 -21.62 3.86
C GLY A 46 22.14 -21.54 5.38
N GLU A 47 21.69 -20.46 6.02
CA GLU A 47 21.76 -20.30 7.48
C GLU A 47 20.46 -20.71 8.16
N GLY A 48 20.56 -21.27 9.35
CA GLY A 48 19.41 -21.74 10.14
C GLY A 48 18.64 -22.86 9.46
N LEU A 49 17.41 -23.11 9.90
CA LEU A 49 16.50 -24.08 9.27
C LEU A 49 15.94 -23.57 7.95
N SER A 50 15.34 -22.39 8.00
CA SER A 50 14.61 -21.82 6.86
C SER A 50 15.56 -21.46 5.73
N GLY A 51 16.75 -20.89 6.01
CA GLY A 51 17.76 -20.60 5.01
C GLY A 51 18.33 -21.86 4.35
N TRP A 52 18.54 -22.93 5.14
CA TRP A 52 18.96 -24.22 4.60
C TRP A 52 17.90 -24.84 3.68
N VAL A 53 16.62 -24.82 4.08
CA VAL A 53 15.50 -25.29 3.26
C VAL A 53 15.44 -24.52 1.93
N ALA A 54 15.59 -23.19 1.98
CA ALA A 54 15.56 -22.37 0.78
C ALA A 54 16.73 -22.66 -0.18
N GLN A 55 17.92 -22.92 0.36
CA GLN A 55 19.10 -23.21 -0.46
C GLN A 55 19.08 -24.61 -1.06
N ASN A 56 18.64 -25.61 -0.29
CA ASN A 56 18.74 -27.01 -0.67
C ASN A 56 17.45 -27.56 -1.32
N SER A 57 16.34 -26.79 -1.31
CA SER A 57 15.03 -27.25 -1.82
C SER A 57 14.56 -28.55 -1.16
N LYS A 58 14.93 -28.77 0.09
CA LYS A 58 14.59 -29.98 0.85
C LYS A 58 13.89 -29.61 2.16
N PRO A 59 12.82 -30.33 2.53
CA PRO A 59 12.12 -30.07 3.79
C PRO A 59 12.93 -30.53 5.00
N ILE A 60 12.66 -29.93 6.15
CA ILE A 60 13.18 -30.36 7.46
C ILE A 60 11.97 -30.76 8.32
N LEU A 61 12.04 -31.99 8.85
CA LEU A 61 11.05 -32.53 9.81
C LEU A 61 11.67 -32.56 11.21
N ASN A 62 10.98 -31.95 12.18
CA ASN A 62 11.41 -31.86 13.59
C ASN A 62 12.80 -31.22 13.77
N GLY A 63 13.10 -30.21 12.96
CA GLY A 63 14.31 -29.41 13.15
C GLY A 63 14.29 -28.60 14.46
N ASN A 64 15.47 -28.21 14.93
CA ASN A 64 15.62 -27.39 16.13
C ASN A 64 15.42 -25.89 15.79
N PRO A 65 14.38 -25.22 16.30
CA PRO A 65 14.12 -23.80 15.99
C PRO A 65 15.22 -22.85 16.50
N SER A 66 16.02 -23.25 17.48
CA SER A 66 17.06 -22.39 18.07
C SER A 66 18.25 -22.10 17.14
N VAL A 67 18.36 -22.81 16.00
CA VAL A 67 19.40 -22.54 15.01
C VAL A 67 19.06 -21.41 14.04
N GLU A 68 17.84 -20.89 14.08
CA GLU A 68 17.48 -19.73 13.24
C GLU A 68 18.30 -18.49 13.64
N PRO A 69 18.85 -17.72 12.66
CA PRO A 69 19.55 -16.48 12.93
C PRO A 69 18.69 -15.51 13.74
N GLY A 70 19.27 -14.91 14.78
CA GLY A 70 18.57 -14.03 15.71
C GLY A 70 18.15 -14.70 17.02
N TYR A 71 18.08 -16.03 17.08
CA TYR A 71 18.00 -16.78 18.35
C TYR A 71 19.35 -16.88 19.03
N LEU A 72 20.39 -17.11 18.24
CA LEU A 72 21.75 -17.38 18.74
C LEU A 72 22.44 -16.15 19.33
N ASN A 73 21.98 -14.94 19.00
CA ASN A 73 22.65 -13.68 19.35
C ASN A 73 21.90 -12.82 20.38
N ASP A 74 20.75 -13.27 20.88
CA ASP A 74 19.96 -12.52 21.85
C ASP A 74 19.53 -13.40 23.02
N PRO A 75 20.31 -13.45 24.12
CA PRO A 75 20.00 -14.25 25.29
C PRO A 75 18.72 -13.81 26.02
N THR A 76 18.14 -12.66 25.65
CA THR A 76 16.87 -12.20 26.22
C THR A 76 15.63 -12.74 25.49
N LYS A 77 15.81 -13.34 24.32
CA LYS A 77 14.73 -13.94 23.51
C LYS A 77 14.55 -15.43 23.84
N TYR A 78 13.91 -15.70 24.95
CA TYR A 78 13.52 -17.08 25.27
C TYR A 78 12.40 -17.56 24.36
N SER A 79 12.68 -18.60 23.58
CA SER A 79 11.65 -19.34 22.85
C SER A 79 11.35 -20.67 23.53
N THR A 80 10.07 -20.95 23.72
CA THR A 80 9.58 -22.24 24.21
C THR A 80 9.50 -23.30 23.11
N LEU A 81 9.75 -22.92 21.85
CA LEU A 81 9.65 -23.80 20.69
C LEU A 81 10.77 -24.85 20.70
N ARG A 82 10.41 -26.10 20.39
CA ARG A 82 11.32 -27.27 20.45
C ARG A 82 11.38 -28.08 19.18
N SER A 83 10.41 -27.96 18.28
CA SER A 83 10.45 -28.61 16.97
C SER A 83 9.91 -27.70 15.86
N ALA A 84 10.47 -27.85 14.66
CA ALA A 84 10.06 -27.15 13.47
C ALA A 84 9.82 -28.12 12.31
N LEU A 85 8.80 -27.82 11.51
CA LEU A 85 8.55 -28.44 10.22
C LEU A 85 8.64 -27.36 9.15
N ALA A 86 9.69 -27.36 8.34
CA ALA A 86 9.93 -26.37 7.30
C ALA A 86 9.91 -27.02 5.91
N VAL A 87 9.18 -26.42 4.99
CA VAL A 87 9.07 -26.91 3.61
C VAL A 87 9.33 -25.78 2.61
N PRO A 88 10.03 -26.08 1.48
CA PRO A 88 10.18 -25.10 0.41
C PRO A 88 8.84 -24.89 -0.29
N LEU A 89 8.56 -23.65 -0.66
CA LEU A 89 7.46 -23.28 -1.55
C LEU A 89 8.07 -22.94 -2.91
N GLU A 90 7.90 -23.86 -3.86
CA GLU A 90 8.54 -23.78 -5.17
C GLU A 90 7.57 -23.20 -6.21
N GLY A 91 8.04 -22.21 -6.96
CA GLY A 91 7.42 -21.70 -8.17
C GLY A 91 8.12 -22.21 -9.41
N VAL A 92 7.92 -21.54 -10.55
CA VAL A 92 8.58 -21.88 -11.83
C VAL A 92 10.09 -21.65 -11.77
N SER A 93 10.50 -20.60 -11.06
CA SER A 93 11.92 -20.18 -10.96
C SER A 93 12.67 -20.79 -9.76
N GLY A 94 12.11 -21.83 -9.12
CA GLY A 94 12.69 -22.49 -7.96
C GLY A 94 12.01 -22.08 -6.65
N VAL A 95 12.73 -22.16 -5.52
CA VAL A 95 12.18 -21.79 -4.21
C VAL A 95 11.93 -20.29 -4.15
N VAL A 96 10.67 -19.90 -3.97
CA VAL A 96 10.21 -18.50 -3.84
C VAL A 96 9.93 -18.11 -2.39
N ALA A 97 9.65 -19.10 -1.54
CA ALA A 97 9.38 -18.90 -0.12
C ALA A 97 9.66 -20.17 0.69
N VAL A 98 9.67 -20.04 2.00
CA VAL A 98 9.70 -21.16 2.96
C VAL A 98 8.52 -21.04 3.91
N LEU A 99 7.76 -22.11 4.07
CA LEU A 99 6.73 -22.24 5.10
C LEU A 99 7.32 -23.02 6.28
N ALA A 100 7.36 -22.39 7.44
CA ALA A 100 7.84 -23.00 8.67
C ALA A 100 6.74 -23.03 9.74
N LEU A 101 6.51 -24.20 10.32
CA LEU A 101 5.61 -24.44 11.44
C LEU A 101 6.42 -24.82 12.66
N TYR A 102 6.05 -24.33 13.84
CA TYR A 102 6.80 -24.53 15.07
C TYR A 102 5.89 -25.04 16.18
N ARG A 103 6.44 -25.89 17.05
CA ARG A 103 5.76 -26.39 18.25
C ARG A 103 6.66 -26.33 19.49
N THR A 104 6.00 -26.20 20.63
CA THR A 104 6.65 -26.22 21.97
C THR A 104 7.06 -27.62 22.40
N GLN A 105 6.49 -28.66 21.82
CA GLN A 105 6.85 -30.05 22.07
C GLN A 105 7.96 -30.50 21.13
N GLN A 106 8.87 -31.29 21.64
CA GLN A 106 9.92 -31.92 20.85
C GLN A 106 9.33 -33.02 19.96
N ASP A 107 9.89 -33.20 18.75
CA ASP A 107 9.50 -34.23 17.77
C ASP A 107 7.98 -34.29 17.48
N ALA A 108 7.34 -33.12 17.52
CA ALA A 108 5.87 -32.99 17.49
C ALA A 108 5.25 -33.14 16.11
N PHE A 109 6.06 -33.18 15.06
CA PHE A 109 5.57 -33.35 13.68
C PHE A 109 5.79 -34.78 13.17
N SER A 110 4.76 -35.34 12.52
CA SER A 110 4.79 -36.67 11.91
C SER A 110 5.16 -36.60 10.40
N LYS A 111 5.49 -37.76 9.83
CA LYS A 111 5.65 -37.89 8.37
C LYS A 111 4.38 -37.55 7.59
N ASP A 112 3.20 -37.74 8.17
CA ASP A 112 1.94 -37.39 7.53
C ASP A 112 1.73 -35.89 7.53
N HIS A 113 2.12 -35.17 8.60
CA HIS A 113 2.15 -33.69 8.58
C HIS A 113 3.07 -33.16 7.47
N LEU A 114 4.25 -33.76 7.29
CA LEU A 114 5.14 -33.40 6.20
C LEU A 114 4.50 -33.65 4.83
N ARG A 115 3.85 -34.81 4.62
CA ARG A 115 3.15 -35.14 3.35
C ARG A 115 2.05 -34.14 3.04
N ILE A 116 1.26 -33.73 4.04
CA ILE A 116 0.20 -32.71 3.90
C ILE A 116 0.81 -31.39 3.42
N LEU A 117 1.90 -30.93 4.05
CA LEU A 117 2.54 -29.68 3.65
C LEU A 117 3.13 -29.76 2.25
N LEU A 118 3.80 -30.86 1.90
CA LEU A 118 4.37 -31.05 0.57
C LEU A 118 3.27 -31.11 -0.51
N ALA A 119 2.10 -31.68 -0.20
CA ALA A 119 0.99 -31.74 -1.15
C ALA A 119 0.44 -30.34 -1.53
N ILE A 120 0.59 -29.35 -0.65
CA ILE A 120 0.10 -27.97 -0.89
C ILE A 120 1.23 -27.00 -1.24
N SER A 121 2.50 -27.36 -1.00
CA SER A 121 3.65 -26.47 -1.14
C SER A 121 3.81 -25.92 -2.56
N SER A 122 3.71 -26.77 -3.58
CA SER A 122 3.81 -26.34 -4.98
C SER A 122 2.72 -25.35 -5.36
N LYS A 123 1.46 -25.63 -4.98
CA LYS A 123 0.35 -24.71 -5.25
C LYS A 123 0.54 -23.36 -4.55
N LEU A 124 1.03 -23.37 -3.31
CA LEU A 124 1.35 -22.15 -2.58
C LEU A 124 2.51 -21.39 -3.23
N GLY A 125 3.57 -22.10 -3.64
CA GLY A 125 4.73 -21.52 -4.32
C GLY A 125 4.31 -20.79 -5.60
N PHE A 126 3.55 -21.44 -6.48
CA PHE A 126 3.01 -20.81 -7.70
C PHE A 126 2.12 -19.60 -7.40
N THR A 127 1.27 -19.71 -6.38
CA THR A 127 0.38 -18.58 -6.01
C THR A 127 1.19 -17.38 -5.52
N ILE A 128 2.22 -17.62 -4.70
CA ILE A 128 3.11 -16.56 -4.21
C ILE A 128 3.91 -15.96 -5.36
N GLU A 129 4.50 -16.80 -6.23
CA GLU A 129 5.26 -16.32 -7.39
C GLU A 129 4.41 -15.44 -8.31
N ASN A 130 3.18 -15.85 -8.60
CA ASN A 130 2.26 -15.05 -9.42
C ASN A 130 1.89 -13.74 -8.75
N ALA A 131 1.63 -13.74 -7.43
CA ALA A 131 1.35 -12.53 -6.68
C ALA A 131 2.56 -11.57 -6.66
N LEU A 132 3.79 -12.10 -6.54
CA LEU A 132 5.01 -11.30 -6.62
C LEU A 132 5.23 -10.72 -8.03
N LYS A 133 5.04 -11.53 -9.08
CA LYS A 133 5.12 -11.07 -10.47
C LYS A 133 4.09 -9.98 -10.78
N TYR A 134 2.87 -10.15 -10.29
CA TYR A 134 1.81 -9.14 -10.44
C TYR A 134 2.18 -7.83 -9.72
N ARG A 135 2.65 -7.92 -8.48
CA ARG A 135 3.14 -6.76 -7.71
C ARG A 135 4.31 -6.05 -8.42
N LEU A 136 5.28 -6.81 -8.94
CA LEU A 136 6.40 -6.24 -9.70
C LEU A 136 5.95 -5.60 -11.03
N ALA A 137 4.96 -6.17 -11.70
CA ALA A 137 4.37 -5.59 -12.91
C ALA A 137 3.61 -4.28 -12.59
N GLU A 138 2.82 -4.26 -11.53
CA GLU A 138 2.18 -3.02 -11.02
C GLU A 138 3.22 -1.98 -10.61
N ASP A 139 4.28 -2.41 -9.90
CA ASP A 139 5.37 -1.53 -9.49
C ASP A 139 6.20 -0.99 -10.68
N SER A 140 6.26 -1.69 -11.78
CA SER A 140 6.94 -1.23 -13.00
C SER A 140 6.07 -0.34 -13.89
N ALA A 141 4.74 -0.37 -13.74
CA ALA A 141 3.85 0.56 -14.42
C ALA A 141 4.11 1.99 -13.91
N THR A 142 4.18 2.94 -14.83
CA THR A 142 4.41 4.36 -14.53
C THR A 142 3.14 5.19 -14.57
N THR A 143 2.03 4.60 -15.01
CA THR A 143 0.74 5.25 -15.21
C THR A 143 -0.38 4.50 -14.48
N ASP A 144 -1.40 5.23 -14.07
CA ASP A 144 -2.66 4.68 -13.58
C ASP A 144 -3.49 4.19 -14.77
N TYR A 145 -3.93 2.93 -14.73
CA TYR A 145 -4.60 2.26 -15.85
C TYR A 145 -5.98 2.87 -16.20
N LEU A 146 -6.63 3.53 -15.23
CA LEU A 146 -7.95 4.10 -15.42
C LEU A 146 -7.89 5.50 -16.02
N THR A 147 -6.99 6.35 -15.50
CA THR A 147 -6.92 7.77 -15.82
C THR A 147 -5.80 8.13 -16.78
N GLU A 148 -4.88 7.21 -17.04
CA GLU A 148 -3.66 7.41 -17.83
C GLU A 148 -2.73 8.50 -17.29
N LEU A 149 -3.01 9.04 -16.10
CA LEU A 149 -2.08 9.90 -15.37
C LEU A 149 -0.93 9.07 -14.79
N PRO A 150 0.22 9.69 -14.52
CA PRO A 150 1.23 9.11 -13.67
C PRO A 150 0.65 8.58 -12.36
N ASN A 151 1.13 7.42 -11.92
CA ASN A 151 0.70 6.81 -10.66
C ASN A 151 1.53 7.32 -9.47
N ALA A 152 1.20 6.84 -8.25
CA ALA A 152 1.89 7.21 -7.02
C ALA A 152 3.41 7.03 -7.10
N ARG A 153 3.89 5.91 -7.68
CA ARG A 153 5.33 5.65 -7.82
C ARG A 153 6.01 6.70 -8.69
N SER A 154 5.44 6.99 -9.86
CA SER A 154 5.95 8.04 -10.77
C SER A 154 5.96 9.41 -10.12
N LEU A 155 4.94 9.70 -9.31
CA LEU A 155 4.82 10.94 -8.54
C LEU A 155 6.03 11.12 -7.60
N PHE A 156 6.33 10.12 -6.76
CA PHE A 156 7.45 10.20 -5.80
C PHE A 156 8.78 10.43 -6.52
N LEU A 157 9.06 9.65 -7.57
CA LEU A 157 10.29 9.77 -8.35
C LEU A 157 10.41 11.15 -9.04
N HIS A 158 9.30 11.70 -9.51
CA HIS A 158 9.27 13.02 -10.14
C HIS A 158 9.48 14.12 -9.11
N LEU A 159 8.78 14.06 -7.98
CA LEU A 159 8.86 15.06 -6.91
C LEU A 159 10.27 15.19 -6.35
N ASP A 160 10.97 14.07 -6.10
CA ASP A 160 12.35 14.10 -5.65
C ASP A 160 13.30 14.80 -6.65
N ARG A 161 13.10 14.55 -7.96
CA ARG A 161 13.86 15.20 -9.02
C ARG A 161 13.59 16.70 -9.08
N GLU A 162 12.32 17.09 -8.96
CA GLU A 162 11.91 18.50 -8.99
C GLU A 162 12.41 19.27 -7.76
N ILE A 163 12.36 18.67 -6.57
CA ILE A 163 12.96 19.26 -5.36
C ILE A 163 14.45 19.50 -5.57
N ALA A 164 15.17 18.51 -6.11
CA ALA A 164 16.59 18.64 -6.40
C ALA A 164 16.87 19.75 -7.46
N ARG A 165 15.98 19.90 -8.45
CA ARG A 165 16.05 20.97 -9.46
C ARG A 165 15.79 22.34 -8.83
N CYS A 166 14.71 22.48 -8.08
CA CYS A 166 14.33 23.73 -7.42
C CYS A 166 15.39 24.18 -6.41
N LYS A 167 16.01 23.25 -5.69
CA LYS A 167 17.14 23.54 -4.80
C LYS A 167 18.33 24.15 -5.54
N ARG A 168 18.69 23.63 -6.73
CA ARG A 168 19.81 24.18 -7.54
C ARG A 168 19.49 25.53 -8.15
N SER A 169 18.23 25.76 -8.53
CA SER A 169 17.79 26.99 -9.21
C SER A 169 17.24 28.04 -8.25
N ASN A 170 17.19 27.75 -6.94
CA ASN A 170 16.58 28.60 -5.89
C ASN A 170 15.13 29.00 -6.24
N LEU A 171 14.36 28.06 -6.81
CA LEU A 171 12.96 28.26 -7.17
C LEU A 171 12.05 27.63 -6.13
N PRO A 172 10.87 28.22 -5.85
CA PRO A 172 9.85 27.58 -5.04
C PRO A 172 9.23 26.39 -5.81
N LEU A 173 8.54 25.51 -5.08
CA LEU A 173 7.72 24.44 -5.64
C LEU A 173 6.48 24.28 -4.78
N ALA A 174 5.32 24.21 -5.40
CA ALA A 174 4.06 23.90 -4.73
C ALA A 174 3.65 22.46 -5.02
N VAL A 175 3.14 21.78 -3.98
CA VAL A 175 2.52 20.45 -4.06
C VAL A 175 1.07 20.58 -3.63
N PHE A 176 0.16 20.07 -4.44
CA PHE A 176 -1.28 20.04 -4.16
C PHE A 176 -1.70 18.57 -4.00
N VAL A 177 -2.26 18.22 -2.86
CA VAL A 177 -2.95 16.95 -2.65
C VAL A 177 -4.44 17.23 -2.66
N SER A 178 -5.19 16.48 -3.44
CA SER A 178 -6.62 16.69 -3.64
C SER A 178 -7.40 15.36 -3.54
N ASP A 179 -8.60 15.43 -2.97
CA ASP A 179 -9.51 14.30 -2.79
C ASP A 179 -10.93 14.73 -3.19
N LEU A 180 -11.62 13.88 -3.97
CA LEU A 180 -12.96 14.17 -4.49
C LEU A 180 -14.04 13.92 -3.44
N ASN A 181 -14.61 14.99 -2.88
CA ASN A 181 -15.74 14.90 -1.98
C ASN A 181 -16.98 14.38 -2.73
N GLY A 182 -17.76 13.49 -2.12
CA GLY A 182 -18.97 12.93 -2.71
C GLY A 182 -18.74 11.80 -3.71
N PHE A 183 -17.48 11.42 -4.01
CA PHE A 183 -17.18 10.34 -4.96
C PHE A 183 -17.84 9.00 -4.57
N LYS A 184 -17.83 8.67 -3.28
CA LYS A 184 -18.55 7.49 -2.78
C LYS A 184 -20.05 7.56 -3.07
N GLN A 185 -20.68 8.73 -2.91
CA GLN A 185 -22.12 8.91 -3.22
C GLN A 185 -22.40 8.71 -4.71
N VAL A 186 -21.50 9.16 -5.58
CA VAL A 186 -21.59 8.89 -7.03
C VAL A 186 -21.56 7.38 -7.30
N ASN A 187 -20.63 6.65 -6.70
CA ASN A 187 -20.56 5.19 -6.85
C ASN A 187 -21.81 4.49 -6.31
N ASP A 188 -22.27 4.88 -5.13
CA ASP A 188 -23.44 4.26 -4.50
C ASP A 188 -24.73 4.54 -5.27
N ARG A 189 -24.87 5.70 -5.91
CA ARG A 189 -26.08 6.13 -6.62
C ARG A 189 -26.09 5.74 -8.10
N PHE A 190 -24.95 5.85 -8.79
CA PHE A 190 -24.86 5.66 -10.25
C PHE A 190 -23.99 4.47 -10.66
N GLY A 191 -23.41 3.75 -9.68
CA GLY A 191 -22.54 2.60 -9.90
C GLY A 191 -21.10 2.97 -10.23
N HIS A 192 -20.19 2.01 -10.04
CA HIS A 192 -18.75 2.18 -10.25
C HIS A 192 -18.36 2.60 -11.67
N PHE A 193 -19.16 2.23 -12.66
CA PHE A 193 -18.92 2.65 -14.05
C PHE A 193 -18.99 4.17 -14.20
N GLN A 194 -19.98 4.81 -13.58
CA GLN A 194 -20.11 6.27 -13.62
C GLN A 194 -19.03 6.96 -12.79
N GLY A 195 -18.66 6.39 -11.63
CA GLY A 195 -17.51 6.85 -10.85
C GLY A 195 -16.20 6.80 -11.63
N ASN A 196 -15.97 5.73 -12.39
CA ASN A 196 -14.80 5.62 -13.26
C ASN A 196 -14.79 6.70 -14.36
N LYS A 197 -15.94 6.99 -14.99
CA LYS A 197 -16.06 8.09 -15.96
C LYS A 197 -15.75 9.45 -15.34
N LEU A 198 -16.21 9.69 -14.10
CA LEU A 198 -15.91 10.91 -13.38
C LEU A 198 -14.40 11.06 -13.13
N LEU A 199 -13.73 9.99 -12.69
CA LEU A 199 -12.27 9.99 -12.49
C LEU A 199 -11.51 10.27 -13.79
N GLN A 200 -11.90 9.64 -14.91
CA GLN A 200 -11.30 9.86 -16.22
C GLN A 200 -11.50 11.29 -16.71
N ALA A 201 -12.73 11.81 -16.60
CA ALA A 201 -13.05 13.17 -17.03
C ALA A 201 -12.31 14.23 -16.19
N PHE A 202 -12.23 14.01 -14.86
CA PHE A 202 -11.45 14.88 -13.99
C PHE A 202 -9.95 14.82 -14.31
N ALA A 203 -9.40 13.64 -14.50
CA ALA A 203 -7.99 13.47 -14.87
C ALA A 203 -7.62 14.19 -16.17
N GLY A 204 -8.48 14.10 -17.21
CA GLY A 204 -8.32 14.83 -18.45
C GLY A 204 -8.33 16.35 -18.24
N ALA A 205 -9.35 16.85 -17.55
CA ALA A 205 -9.48 18.28 -17.28
C ALA A 205 -8.36 18.82 -16.37
N LEU A 206 -7.89 18.00 -15.40
CA LEU A 206 -6.74 18.32 -14.56
C LEU A 206 -5.47 18.47 -15.41
N LYS A 207 -5.20 17.50 -16.28
CA LYS A 207 -4.05 17.53 -17.20
C LYS A 207 -4.08 18.75 -18.12
N ASP A 208 -5.24 19.06 -18.69
CA ASP A 208 -5.42 20.21 -19.58
C ASP A 208 -5.27 21.56 -18.85
N SER A 209 -5.49 21.58 -17.52
CA SER A 209 -5.32 22.78 -16.70
C SER A 209 -3.87 23.00 -16.25
N CYS A 210 -3.03 21.98 -16.31
CA CYS A 210 -1.62 22.02 -15.94
C CYS A 210 -0.78 22.71 -17.01
N ARG A 211 0.27 23.43 -16.57
CA ARG A 211 1.29 23.98 -17.47
C ARG A 211 2.20 22.86 -17.96
N GLU A 212 3.00 23.11 -18.97
CA GLU A 212 3.98 22.16 -19.53
C GLU A 212 4.92 21.57 -18.46
N TYR A 213 5.26 22.35 -17.44
CA TYR A 213 6.18 21.94 -16.35
C TYR A 213 5.47 21.45 -15.10
N ASP A 214 4.15 21.52 -15.05
CA ASP A 214 3.37 20.96 -13.96
C ASP A 214 3.24 19.44 -14.15
N TYR A 215 3.19 18.71 -13.07
CA TYR A 215 3.09 17.26 -13.11
C TYR A 215 1.88 16.80 -12.32
N ALA A 216 0.87 16.29 -13.01
CA ALA A 216 -0.34 15.74 -12.43
C ALA A 216 -0.21 14.21 -12.31
N ALA A 217 -0.65 13.64 -11.19
CA ALA A 217 -0.65 12.21 -10.91
C ALA A 217 -1.90 11.80 -10.13
N ARG A 218 -2.25 10.51 -10.20
CA ARG A 218 -3.26 9.90 -9.33
C ARG A 218 -2.57 9.02 -8.29
N MET A 219 -2.85 9.27 -7.00
CA MET A 219 -2.31 8.48 -5.89
C MET A 219 -3.04 7.15 -5.74
N GLY A 220 -4.34 7.13 -5.98
CA GLY A 220 -5.23 5.97 -5.87
C GLY A 220 -6.65 6.42 -5.50
N GLY A 221 -7.64 5.54 -5.64
CA GLY A 221 -9.02 5.89 -5.31
C GLY A 221 -9.49 7.18 -6.01
N ASP A 222 -9.81 8.18 -5.23
CA ASP A 222 -10.26 9.53 -5.59
C ASP A 222 -9.21 10.63 -5.29
N GLU A 223 -7.95 10.24 -5.04
CA GLU A 223 -6.86 11.15 -4.70
C GLU A 223 -5.96 11.48 -5.89
N PHE A 224 -5.74 12.79 -6.10
CA PHE A 224 -4.87 13.33 -7.15
C PHE A 224 -3.86 14.30 -6.57
N VAL A 225 -2.69 14.36 -7.20
CA VAL A 225 -1.60 15.25 -6.79
C VAL A 225 -1.11 16.05 -7.97
N VAL A 226 -0.83 17.34 -7.74
CA VAL A 226 -0.15 18.19 -8.72
C VAL A 226 1.12 18.75 -8.10
N ILE A 227 2.23 18.64 -8.85
CA ILE A 227 3.52 19.27 -8.55
C ILE A 227 3.65 20.44 -9.49
N ALA A 228 3.82 21.65 -8.95
CA ALA A 228 3.91 22.90 -9.70
C ALA A 228 5.20 23.66 -9.35
N PRO A 229 6.27 23.48 -10.13
CA PRO A 229 7.53 24.17 -9.92
C PRO A 229 7.41 25.67 -10.24
N GLY A 230 8.09 26.52 -9.46
CA GLY A 230 8.09 27.96 -9.64
C GLY A 230 6.81 28.68 -9.22
N LEU A 231 5.87 27.98 -8.57
CA LEU A 231 4.62 28.57 -8.10
C LEU A 231 4.79 29.15 -6.69
N ASP A 232 4.45 30.41 -6.53
CA ASP A 232 4.35 31.06 -5.21
C ASP A 232 2.98 30.85 -4.57
N GLN A 233 2.82 31.33 -3.34
CA GLN A 233 1.57 31.15 -2.58
C GLN A 233 0.36 31.83 -3.21
N VAL A 234 0.53 32.93 -3.95
CA VAL A 234 -0.56 33.67 -4.56
C VAL A 234 -1.09 32.88 -5.77
N ALA A 235 -0.19 32.52 -6.68
CA ALA A 235 -0.52 31.72 -7.86
C ALA A 235 -1.03 30.30 -7.47
N ALA A 236 -0.58 29.76 -6.34
CA ALA A 236 -1.10 28.50 -5.82
C ALA A 236 -2.57 28.56 -5.38
N LYS A 237 -3.01 29.66 -4.78
CA LYS A 237 -4.42 29.88 -4.47
C LYS A 237 -5.29 29.94 -5.73
N GLU A 238 -4.83 30.64 -6.76
CA GLU A 238 -5.53 30.70 -8.05
C GLU A 238 -5.64 29.33 -8.70
N MET A 239 -4.57 28.53 -8.61
CA MET A 239 -4.58 27.16 -9.11
C MET A 239 -5.58 26.29 -8.33
N ALA A 240 -5.64 26.37 -7.01
CA ALA A 240 -6.61 25.61 -6.21
C ALA A 240 -8.06 26.01 -6.58
N GLN A 241 -8.37 27.28 -6.71
CA GLN A 241 -9.71 27.76 -7.14
C GLN A 241 -10.07 27.23 -8.55
N ARG A 242 -9.10 27.20 -9.45
CA ARG A 242 -9.28 26.61 -10.78
C ARG A 242 -9.62 25.14 -10.71
N LEU A 243 -8.93 24.35 -9.86
CA LEU A 243 -9.20 22.92 -9.67
C LEU A 243 -10.60 22.69 -9.08
N GLU A 244 -11.03 23.50 -8.11
CA GLU A 244 -12.40 23.48 -7.57
C GLU A 244 -13.45 23.72 -8.66
N THR A 245 -13.21 24.70 -9.53
CA THR A 245 -14.10 25.02 -10.66
C THR A 245 -14.18 23.89 -11.66
N ILE A 246 -13.03 23.25 -11.96
CA ILE A 246 -12.94 22.13 -12.88
C ILE A 246 -13.77 20.95 -12.39
N ILE A 247 -13.61 20.54 -11.12
CA ILE A 247 -14.34 19.38 -10.61
C ILE A 247 -15.83 19.62 -10.53
N ALA A 248 -16.27 20.83 -10.14
CA ALA A 248 -17.68 21.17 -10.12
C ALA A 248 -18.30 21.06 -11.52
N LYS A 249 -17.60 21.58 -12.55
CA LYS A 249 -18.03 21.47 -13.94
C LYS A 249 -18.10 20.03 -14.42
N VAL A 250 -17.01 19.26 -14.22
CA VAL A 250 -16.91 17.83 -14.63
C VAL A 250 -17.97 17.02 -13.88
N GLY A 251 -18.14 17.23 -12.59
CA GLY A 251 -19.16 16.54 -11.79
C GLY A 251 -20.56 16.75 -12.34
N LYS A 252 -20.91 17.99 -12.70
CA LYS A 252 -22.21 18.33 -13.30
C LYS A 252 -22.40 17.72 -14.70
N GLU A 253 -21.34 17.73 -15.53
CA GLU A 253 -21.38 17.13 -16.88
C GLU A 253 -21.55 15.60 -16.83
N VAL A 254 -20.88 14.93 -15.90
CA VAL A 254 -20.87 13.46 -15.78
C VAL A 254 -22.07 12.94 -14.99
N CYS A 255 -22.46 13.61 -13.89
CA CYS A 255 -23.52 13.14 -13.00
C CYS A 255 -24.88 13.82 -13.26
N GLY A 256 -24.91 14.93 -14.00
CA GLY A 256 -26.11 15.74 -14.21
C GLY A 256 -26.49 16.63 -13.01
N GLU A 257 -25.79 16.54 -11.92
CA GLU A 257 -26.07 17.22 -10.63
C GLU A 257 -24.77 17.71 -9.97
N ASP A 258 -24.90 18.69 -9.08
CA ASP A 258 -23.78 19.25 -8.31
C ASP A 258 -23.50 18.40 -7.04
N LEU A 259 -23.00 17.17 -7.25
CA LEU A 259 -22.76 16.19 -6.18
C LEU A 259 -21.29 16.13 -5.74
N VAL A 260 -20.38 16.68 -6.52
CA VAL A 260 -18.94 16.47 -6.35
C VAL A 260 -18.25 17.81 -6.14
N SER A 261 -17.35 17.84 -5.18
CA SER A 261 -16.40 18.93 -4.98
C SER A 261 -15.01 18.36 -4.70
N VAL A 262 -14.04 19.19 -4.43
CA VAL A 262 -12.68 18.73 -4.12
C VAL A 262 -12.18 19.40 -2.84
N SER A 263 -11.52 18.63 -1.98
CA SER A 263 -10.74 19.13 -0.86
C SER A 263 -9.28 19.18 -1.27
N ILE A 264 -8.62 20.33 -1.14
CA ILE A 264 -7.27 20.57 -1.59
C ILE A 264 -6.40 21.03 -0.42
N GLY A 265 -5.28 20.34 -0.23
CA GLY A 265 -4.18 20.77 0.64
C GLY A 265 -2.96 21.17 -0.17
N GLN A 266 -2.24 22.18 0.28
CA GLN A 266 -1.09 22.75 -0.41
C GLN A 266 0.12 22.71 0.51
N ALA A 267 1.30 22.35 -0.01
CA ALA A 267 2.58 22.48 0.68
C ALA A 267 3.63 23.11 -0.23
N PHE A 268 4.56 23.86 0.35
CA PHE A 268 5.53 24.67 -0.37
C PHE A 268 6.96 24.30 0.02
N TYR A 269 7.79 23.98 -0.98
CA TYR A 269 9.21 23.86 -0.81
C TYR A 269 9.86 25.26 -0.87
N PRO A 270 10.82 25.61 -0.01
CA PRO A 270 11.37 24.79 1.11
C PRO A 270 10.65 24.98 2.46
N VAL A 271 9.55 25.75 2.52
CA VAL A 271 8.91 26.24 3.76
C VAL A 271 8.29 25.10 4.58
N ASP A 272 7.55 24.23 3.91
CA ASP A 272 6.77 23.15 4.55
C ASP A 272 7.51 21.80 4.57
N GLY A 273 8.62 21.70 3.85
CA GLY A 273 9.45 20.49 3.81
C GLY A 273 10.60 20.60 2.83
N ASN A 274 11.58 19.69 2.97
CA ASN A 274 12.78 19.65 2.14
C ASN A 274 12.95 18.34 1.35
N ASN A 275 12.00 17.43 1.46
CA ASN A 275 11.91 16.18 0.71
C ASN A 275 10.47 15.86 0.32
N ALA A 276 10.27 14.87 -0.56
CA ALA A 276 8.98 14.50 -1.09
C ALA A 276 8.00 14.04 0.01
N GLU A 277 8.46 13.25 0.95
CA GLU A 277 7.65 12.69 2.03
C GLU A 277 7.06 13.80 2.92
N HIS A 278 7.88 14.76 3.35
CA HIS A 278 7.43 15.88 4.18
C HIS A 278 6.42 16.78 3.47
N LEU A 279 6.67 17.10 2.18
CA LEU A 279 5.76 17.95 1.42
C LEU A 279 4.42 17.27 1.17
N LEU A 280 4.41 15.99 0.80
CA LEU A 280 3.18 15.23 0.60
C LEU A 280 2.41 15.07 1.92
N ALA A 281 3.09 14.74 3.02
CA ALA A 281 2.44 14.60 4.33
C ALA A 281 1.82 15.91 4.82
N GLU A 282 2.48 17.06 4.62
CA GLU A 282 1.93 18.36 5.00
C GLU A 282 0.75 18.77 4.11
N ALA A 283 0.84 18.55 2.80
CA ALA A 283 -0.27 18.80 1.87
C ALA A 283 -1.47 17.91 2.20
N ASP A 284 -1.27 16.61 2.46
CA ASP A 284 -2.31 15.68 2.88
C ASP A 284 -2.98 16.10 4.19
N ARG A 285 -2.20 16.46 5.20
CA ARG A 285 -2.70 16.95 6.48
C ARG A 285 -3.63 18.18 6.30
N ARG A 286 -3.23 19.11 5.40
CA ARG A 286 -4.05 20.32 5.10
C ARG A 286 -5.30 19.96 4.30
N MET A 287 -5.20 19.05 3.35
CA MET A 287 -6.34 18.53 2.59
C MET A 287 -7.37 17.87 3.51
N TYR A 288 -6.91 17.04 4.45
CA TYR A 288 -7.78 16.37 5.42
C TYR A 288 -8.51 17.36 6.34
N ALA A 289 -7.89 18.48 6.75
CA ALA A 289 -8.53 19.54 7.51
C ALA A 289 -9.66 20.22 6.71
N VAL A 290 -9.45 20.48 5.41
CA VAL A 290 -10.48 21.01 4.50
C VAL A 290 -11.62 20.00 4.33
N LYS A 291 -11.31 18.74 4.14
CA LYS A 291 -12.28 17.65 3.99
C LYS A 291 -13.19 17.51 5.22
N ASN A 292 -12.61 17.55 6.42
CA ASN A 292 -13.40 17.51 7.66
C ASN A 292 -14.35 18.71 7.79
N SER A 293 -13.91 19.90 7.44
CA SER A 293 -14.75 21.10 7.44
C SER A 293 -15.90 21.00 6.44
N TYR A 294 -15.66 20.43 5.27
CA TYR A 294 -16.69 20.17 4.27
C TYR A 294 -17.79 19.24 4.82
N TYR A 295 -17.43 18.08 5.40
CA TYR A 295 -18.41 17.14 5.94
C TYR A 295 -19.17 17.69 7.16
N ALA A 296 -18.53 18.46 8.03
CA ALA A 296 -19.18 19.11 9.15
C ALA A 296 -20.27 20.09 8.68
N ASN A 297 -19.98 20.89 7.65
CA ASN A 297 -20.91 21.85 7.06
C ASN A 297 -22.08 21.17 6.33
N THR A 298 -21.82 20.02 5.67
CA THR A 298 -22.85 19.26 4.94
C THR A 298 -23.81 18.58 5.94
N ALA A 299 -23.30 17.98 7.01
CA ALA A 299 -24.12 17.37 8.07
C ALA A 299 -25.03 18.41 8.77
N GLY A 300 -24.56 19.64 8.97
CA GLY A 300 -25.36 20.74 9.52
C GLY A 300 -26.55 21.13 8.63
N ARG A 301 -26.33 21.23 7.32
CA ARG A 301 -27.38 21.56 6.34
C ARG A 301 -28.46 20.46 6.23
N ASP A 302 -28.10 19.20 6.31
CA ASP A 302 -29.05 18.08 6.29
C ASP A 302 -29.93 18.04 7.54
N THR A 303 -29.39 18.46 8.69
CA THR A 303 -30.12 18.57 9.96
C THR A 303 -31.13 19.73 9.93
N GLU A 304 -30.72 20.87 9.40
CA GLU A 304 -31.63 22.05 9.25
C GLU A 304 -32.76 21.77 8.22
N ALA A 305 -32.42 21.12 7.09
CA ALA A 305 -33.42 20.77 6.07
C ALA A 305 -34.46 19.76 6.60
N ARG A 306 -34.03 18.78 7.44
CA ARG A 306 -34.95 17.86 8.12
C ARG A 306 -35.82 18.51 9.14
N SER A 307 -35.30 19.48 9.93
CA SER A 307 -36.03 20.25 10.91
C SER A 307 -37.08 21.16 10.26
N ALA A 308 -36.76 21.80 9.12
CA ALA A 308 -37.69 22.64 8.38
C ALA A 308 -38.86 21.86 7.73
N ARG A 309 -38.60 20.60 7.33
CA ARG A 309 -39.66 19.69 6.79
C ARG A 309 -40.55 19.08 7.86
N ALA A 310 -40.09 19.03 9.11
CA ALA A 310 -40.90 18.51 10.23
C ALA A 310 -41.81 19.58 10.85
N THR A 311 -41.65 20.85 10.49
CA THR A 311 -42.44 22.00 10.95
C THR A 311 -43.42 22.57 9.91
N SER A 312 -43.49 21.96 8.71
CA SER A 312 -44.45 22.23 7.65
C SER A 312 -45.46 21.06 7.53
#